data_fae693a713212fb282cf74560954cfda
#
_entry.id   fae693a713212fb282cf74560954cfda
#
_cell.length_a   1.000
_cell.length_b   1.000
_cell.length_c   1.000
_cell.angle_alpha   90.00
_cell.angle_beta   90.00
_cell.angle_gamma   90.00
#
_symmetry.space_group_name_H-M   'P 1'
#
loop_
_entity.id
_entity.type
_entity.pdbx_description
1 polymer ?
#
loop_
_entity_poly.entity_id
_entity_poly.type
_entity_poly.pdbx_seq_one_letter_code
_entity_poly.pdbx_strand_id
1 'polypeptide(L)'
;MAGRVAGIAAIVVMGVSGAGKSTVGKLVAARLDCPFRDADSFHPRANIEKMSRGEPLTDGDRWPWLQAIAAWIAEHRAAGTTCVVTCSALKRLYRDIVTNKQSSDVRLVYLKGDFDLIESRLKARQGHFMPPGLLRSQFDALEEPGAGERAVIVAIDTTPDEIADRAMKKLG
;
A
#
# COMPACT_ATOMS: atom_id res chain seq x y z
N MET A 1 12.08 16.65 -13.71
CA MET A 1 12.24 15.26 -14.18
C MET A 1 11.68 14.33 -13.14
N ALA A 2 10.75 13.49 -13.50
CA ALA A 2 10.31 12.46 -12.58
C ALA A 2 11.50 11.54 -12.28
N GLY A 3 11.85 11.40 -11.00
CA GLY A 3 12.98 10.60 -10.58
C GLY A 3 12.80 9.14 -10.98
N ARG A 4 13.79 8.56 -11.59
CA ARG A 4 13.82 7.13 -11.89
C ARG A 4 14.77 6.46 -10.89
N VAL A 5 14.22 5.56 -10.09
CA VAL A 5 15.08 4.63 -9.36
C VAL A 5 15.45 3.51 -10.34
N ALA A 6 16.74 3.31 -10.55
CA ALA A 6 17.20 2.35 -11.55
C ALA A 6 16.57 0.96 -11.33
N GLY A 7 15.90 0.46 -12.36
CA GLY A 7 15.28 -0.86 -12.32
C GLY A 7 13.96 -0.97 -11.54
N ILE A 8 13.41 0.14 -11.02
CA ILE A 8 12.14 0.13 -10.27
C ILE A 8 11.07 0.90 -11.03
N ALA A 9 10.00 0.23 -11.42
CA ALA A 9 8.81 0.84 -12.01
C ALA A 9 7.84 1.33 -10.94
N ALA A 10 7.72 0.60 -9.82
CA ALA A 10 6.79 0.99 -8.76
C ALA A 10 7.28 0.57 -7.37
N ILE A 11 6.89 1.38 -6.39
CA ILE A 11 6.96 1.05 -4.98
C ILE A 11 5.53 0.97 -4.47
N VAL A 12 5.15 -0.18 -3.92
CA VAL A 12 3.83 -0.42 -3.32
C VAL A 12 3.99 -0.40 -1.81
N VAL A 13 3.39 0.61 -1.17
CA VAL A 13 3.40 0.73 0.30
C VAL A 13 2.16 0.02 0.83
N MET A 14 2.35 -1.08 1.54
CA MET A 14 1.28 -1.94 2.04
C MET A 14 1.20 -1.98 3.56
N GLY A 15 0.08 -2.42 4.05
CA GLY A 15 -0.19 -2.58 5.48
C GLY A 15 -1.66 -2.43 5.80
N VAL A 16 -2.02 -2.68 7.05
CA VAL A 16 -3.41 -2.52 7.52
C VAL A 16 -3.80 -1.04 7.59
N SER A 17 -5.09 -0.76 7.72
CA SER A 17 -5.57 0.61 7.96
C SER A 17 -4.92 1.18 9.22
N GLY A 18 -4.54 2.45 9.17
CA GLY A 18 -3.87 3.10 10.30
C GLY A 18 -2.37 2.87 10.38
N ALA A 19 -1.79 2.08 9.49
CA ALA A 19 -0.34 1.87 9.44
C ALA A 19 0.45 3.09 8.93
N GLY A 20 -0.24 4.08 8.33
CA GLY A 20 0.39 5.30 7.83
C GLY A 20 0.82 5.23 6.38
N LYS A 21 0.20 4.35 5.59
CA LYS A 21 0.56 4.14 4.19
C LYS A 21 0.55 5.42 3.35
N SER A 22 -0.53 6.20 3.42
CA SER A 22 -0.65 7.42 2.60
C SER A 22 0.40 8.46 2.96
N THR A 23 0.62 8.68 4.25
CA THR A 23 1.62 9.65 4.72
C THR A 23 3.03 9.22 4.33
N VAL A 24 3.39 7.97 4.61
CA VAL A 24 4.73 7.43 4.27
C VAL A 24 4.90 7.34 2.75
N GLY A 25 3.88 6.90 2.03
CA GLY A 25 3.93 6.82 0.56
C GLY A 25 4.19 8.17 -0.10
N LYS A 26 3.52 9.22 0.37
CA LYS A 26 3.76 10.59 -0.12
C LYS A 26 5.18 11.06 0.16
N LEU A 27 5.72 10.76 1.35
CA LEU A 27 7.09 11.13 1.71
C LEU A 27 8.11 10.40 0.84
N VAL A 28 7.92 9.12 0.60
CA VAL A 28 8.77 8.32 -0.29
C VAL A 28 8.73 8.88 -1.71
N ALA A 29 7.53 9.17 -2.22
CA ALA A 29 7.37 9.73 -3.56
C ALA A 29 8.05 11.10 -3.70
N ALA A 30 7.93 11.95 -2.68
CA ALA A 30 8.58 13.26 -2.66
C ALA A 30 10.11 13.13 -2.69
N ARG A 31 10.67 12.18 -1.94
CA ARG A 31 12.12 11.93 -1.92
C ARG A 31 12.64 11.39 -3.25
N LEU A 32 11.80 10.67 -3.98
CA LEU A 32 12.13 10.11 -5.29
C LEU A 32 11.75 11.04 -6.45
N ASP A 33 11.11 12.16 -6.14
CA ASP A 33 10.57 13.09 -7.16
C ASP A 33 9.73 12.33 -8.20
N CYS A 34 8.78 11.52 -7.72
CA CYS A 34 7.94 10.70 -8.59
C CYS A 34 6.45 10.78 -8.22
N PRO A 35 5.54 10.40 -9.14
CA PRO A 35 4.10 10.43 -8.88
C PRO A 35 3.68 9.51 -7.75
N PHE A 36 2.66 9.94 -7.02
CA PHE A 36 2.01 9.18 -5.96
C PHE A 36 0.51 9.05 -6.24
N ARG A 37 -0.04 7.86 -6.03
CA ARG A 37 -1.49 7.66 -5.95
C ARG A 37 -1.85 6.78 -4.77
N ASP A 38 -2.98 7.11 -4.15
CA ASP A 38 -3.58 6.26 -3.13
C ASP A 38 -4.45 5.20 -3.81
N ALA A 39 -4.43 3.98 -3.26
CA ALA A 39 -5.24 2.87 -3.78
C ALA A 39 -6.73 3.21 -3.88
N ASP A 40 -7.25 4.01 -2.96
CA ASP A 40 -8.66 4.40 -2.95
C ASP A 40 -9.08 5.11 -4.25
N SER A 41 -8.16 5.80 -4.91
CA SER A 41 -8.44 6.49 -6.16
C SER A 41 -8.68 5.55 -7.35
N PHE A 42 -8.43 4.26 -7.20
CA PHE A 42 -8.60 3.26 -8.26
C PHE A 42 -9.90 2.46 -8.15
N HIS A 43 -10.67 2.63 -7.08
CA HIS A 43 -11.91 1.87 -6.92
C HIS A 43 -12.93 2.21 -8.01
N PRO A 44 -13.53 1.19 -8.65
CA PRO A 44 -14.69 1.39 -9.50
C PRO A 44 -15.85 2.00 -8.69
N ARG A 45 -16.72 2.72 -9.37
CA ARG A 45 -17.89 3.35 -8.73
C ARG A 45 -18.75 2.35 -7.95
N ALA A 46 -18.93 1.15 -8.49
CA ALA A 46 -19.69 0.10 -7.82
C ALA A 46 -19.10 -0.26 -6.43
N ASN A 47 -17.78 -0.29 -6.33
CA ASN A 47 -17.11 -0.55 -5.05
C ASN A 47 -17.31 0.60 -4.06
N ILE A 48 -17.20 1.84 -4.53
CA ILE A 48 -17.44 3.02 -3.69
C ILE A 48 -18.86 3.03 -3.15
N GLU A 49 -19.85 2.75 -4.00
CA GLU A 49 -21.25 2.66 -3.61
C GLU A 49 -21.48 1.55 -2.58
N LYS A 50 -20.86 0.40 -2.79
CA LYS A 50 -20.96 -0.74 -1.88
C LYS A 50 -20.36 -0.43 -0.51
N MET A 51 -19.19 0.18 -0.49
CA MET A 51 -18.52 0.61 0.76
C MET A 51 -19.32 1.68 1.48
N SER A 52 -19.96 2.61 0.74
CA SER A 52 -20.79 3.66 1.33
C SER A 52 -22.02 3.12 2.03
N ARG A 53 -22.51 1.94 1.63
CA ARG A 53 -23.60 1.22 2.30
C ARG A 53 -23.13 0.37 3.48
N GLY A 54 -21.84 0.37 3.79
CA GLY A 54 -21.26 -0.46 4.84
C GLY A 54 -21.11 -1.94 4.47
N GLU A 55 -21.24 -2.26 3.19
CA GLU A 55 -21.11 -3.64 2.72
C GLU A 55 -19.63 -3.99 2.47
N PRO A 56 -19.13 -5.15 2.94
CA PRO A 56 -17.76 -5.57 2.66
C PRO A 56 -17.58 -5.92 1.18
N LEU A 57 -16.40 -5.61 0.65
CA LEU A 57 -16.04 -6.00 -0.70
C LEU A 57 -15.65 -7.49 -0.73
N THR A 58 -16.13 -8.20 -1.74
CA THR A 58 -15.71 -9.57 -2.04
C THR A 58 -14.38 -9.56 -2.79
N ASP A 59 -13.74 -10.72 -2.94
CA ASP A 59 -12.55 -10.85 -3.79
C ASP A 59 -12.87 -10.45 -5.24
N GLY A 60 -14.04 -10.85 -5.76
CA GLY A 60 -14.49 -10.47 -7.08
C GLY A 60 -14.65 -8.97 -7.27
N ASP A 61 -15.11 -8.25 -6.24
CA ASP A 61 -15.19 -6.78 -6.25
C ASP A 61 -13.80 -6.14 -6.31
N ARG A 62 -12.81 -6.78 -5.71
CA ARG A 62 -11.45 -6.26 -5.65
C ARG A 62 -10.66 -6.46 -6.93
N TRP A 63 -10.97 -7.47 -7.75
CA TRP A 63 -10.21 -7.75 -8.96
C TRP A 63 -10.08 -6.55 -9.89
N PRO A 64 -11.15 -5.86 -10.30
CA PRO A 64 -11.02 -4.68 -11.16
C PRO A 64 -10.20 -3.57 -10.52
N TRP A 65 -10.31 -3.39 -9.22
CA TRP A 65 -9.55 -2.42 -8.45
C TRP A 65 -8.06 -2.73 -8.49
N LEU A 66 -7.67 -3.97 -8.18
CA LEU A 66 -6.27 -4.41 -8.20
C LEU A 66 -5.69 -4.37 -9.61
N GLN A 67 -6.49 -4.72 -10.61
CA GLN A 67 -6.09 -4.63 -12.01
C GLN A 67 -5.86 -3.18 -12.46
N ALA A 68 -6.65 -2.24 -11.97
CA ALA A 68 -6.47 -0.82 -12.27
C ALA A 68 -5.15 -0.29 -11.68
N ILE A 69 -4.79 -0.72 -10.47
CA ILE A 69 -3.50 -0.39 -9.86
C ILE A 69 -2.36 -0.97 -10.71
N ALA A 70 -2.45 -2.23 -11.07
CA ALA A 70 -1.45 -2.90 -11.91
C ALA A 70 -1.29 -2.22 -13.28
N ALA A 71 -2.39 -1.76 -13.89
CA ALA A 71 -2.37 -1.05 -15.16
C ALA A 71 -1.63 0.29 -15.05
N TRP A 72 -1.85 1.04 -13.97
CA TRP A 72 -1.15 2.30 -13.73
C TRP A 72 0.37 2.07 -13.55
N ILE A 73 0.75 1.02 -12.85
CA ILE A 73 2.14 0.61 -12.73
C ILE A 73 2.73 0.26 -14.11
N ALA A 74 1.98 -0.46 -14.94
CA ALA A 74 2.40 -0.83 -16.28
C ALA A 74 2.64 0.38 -17.18
N GLU A 75 1.84 1.45 -17.04
CA GLU A 75 2.05 2.70 -17.75
C GLU A 75 3.40 3.31 -17.40
N HIS A 76 3.76 3.36 -16.11
CA HIS A 76 5.05 3.87 -15.66
C HIS A 76 6.21 2.99 -16.12
N ARG A 77 6.02 1.67 -16.10
CA ARG A 77 7.01 0.72 -16.63
C ARG A 77 7.29 1.00 -18.11
N ALA A 78 6.24 1.17 -18.91
CA ALA A 78 6.38 1.45 -20.35
C ALA A 78 7.04 2.81 -20.61
N ALA A 79 6.75 3.81 -19.79
CA ALA A 79 7.34 5.14 -19.89
C ALA A 79 8.77 5.23 -19.33
N GLY A 80 9.26 4.18 -18.67
CA GLY A 80 10.58 4.19 -18.02
C GLY A 80 10.65 5.10 -16.80
N THR A 81 9.53 5.35 -16.14
CA THR A 81 9.42 6.18 -14.94
C THR A 81 9.10 5.32 -13.72
N THR A 82 9.31 5.89 -12.53
CA THR A 82 8.97 5.24 -11.25
C THR A 82 7.71 5.90 -10.68
N CYS A 83 6.89 5.13 -9.97
CA CYS A 83 5.73 5.65 -9.23
C CYS A 83 5.63 5.01 -7.85
N VAL A 84 4.88 5.66 -6.96
CA VAL A 84 4.54 5.14 -5.64
C VAL A 84 3.04 5.03 -5.52
N VAL A 85 2.57 3.88 -5.07
CA VAL A 85 1.15 3.64 -4.81
C VAL A 85 0.99 2.99 -3.44
N THR A 86 -0.07 3.37 -2.73
CA THR A 86 -0.46 2.65 -1.52
C THR A 86 -1.51 1.59 -1.88
N CYS A 87 -1.45 0.47 -1.21
CA CYS A 87 -2.47 -0.58 -1.29
C CYS A 87 -2.36 -1.44 -0.04
N SER A 88 -3.48 -1.70 0.64
CA SER A 88 -3.44 -2.58 1.81
C SER A 88 -2.82 -3.94 1.49
N ALA A 89 -3.17 -4.52 0.34
CA ALA A 89 -2.54 -5.73 -0.22
C ALA A 89 -2.35 -6.85 0.81
N LEU A 90 -3.37 -7.08 1.63
CA LEU A 90 -3.29 -7.95 2.82
C LEU A 90 -3.06 -9.42 2.48
N LYS A 91 -3.60 -9.89 1.36
CA LYS A 91 -3.43 -11.27 0.91
C LYS A 91 -2.36 -11.35 -0.18
N ARG A 92 -1.60 -12.44 -0.17
CA ARG A 92 -0.60 -12.68 -1.21
C ARG A 92 -1.23 -12.64 -2.61
N LEU A 93 -2.42 -13.19 -2.76
CA LEU A 93 -3.15 -13.18 -4.02
C LEU A 93 -3.35 -11.75 -4.56
N TYR A 94 -3.66 -10.81 -3.69
CA TYR A 94 -3.78 -9.39 -4.07
C TYR A 94 -2.44 -8.81 -4.51
N ARG A 95 -1.37 -9.15 -3.78
CA ARG A 95 -0.01 -8.69 -4.11
C ARG A 95 0.47 -9.24 -5.44
N ASP A 96 0.15 -10.50 -5.74
CA ASP A 96 0.53 -11.11 -7.02
C ASP A 96 -0.10 -10.37 -8.22
N ILE A 97 -1.31 -9.85 -8.07
CA ILE A 97 -1.98 -9.06 -9.10
C ILE A 97 -1.29 -7.70 -9.26
N VAL A 98 -1.11 -6.98 -8.17
CA VAL A 98 -0.55 -5.62 -8.19
C VAL A 98 0.91 -5.64 -8.68
N THR A 99 1.68 -6.64 -8.28
CA THR A 99 3.10 -6.76 -8.64
C THR A 99 3.35 -7.53 -9.95
N ASN A 100 2.31 -7.93 -10.64
CA ASN A 100 2.41 -8.81 -11.82
C ASN A 100 3.22 -10.07 -11.50
N LYS A 101 2.76 -10.85 -10.55
CA LYS A 101 3.39 -12.07 -10.05
C LYS A 101 4.84 -11.83 -9.57
N GLN A 102 5.00 -10.79 -8.78
CA GLN A 102 6.28 -10.44 -8.14
C GLN A 102 7.38 -10.06 -9.15
N SER A 103 6.99 -9.29 -10.14
CA SER A 103 7.93 -8.70 -11.10
C SER A 103 9.08 -7.99 -10.36
N SER A 104 10.30 -8.16 -10.83
CA SER A 104 11.51 -7.63 -10.17
C SER A 104 11.55 -6.10 -10.13
N ASP A 105 10.78 -5.44 -10.98
CA ASP A 105 10.71 -3.97 -11.05
C ASP A 105 9.66 -3.35 -10.13
N VAL A 106 8.92 -4.16 -9.36
CA VAL A 106 7.98 -3.68 -8.34
C VAL A 106 8.47 -4.07 -6.95
N ARG A 107 8.64 -3.08 -6.09
CA ARG A 107 9.12 -3.29 -4.72
C ARG A 107 7.99 -3.09 -3.73
N LEU A 108 7.85 -4.01 -2.80
CA LEU A 108 6.90 -3.89 -1.69
C LEU A 108 7.58 -3.26 -0.49
N VAL A 109 6.92 -2.28 0.12
CA VAL A 109 7.29 -1.73 1.43
C VAL A 109 6.16 -2.05 2.39
N TYR A 110 6.41 -2.97 3.30
CA TYR A 110 5.43 -3.40 4.30
C TYR A 110 5.61 -2.62 5.59
N LEU A 111 4.62 -1.81 5.92
CA LEU A 111 4.59 -1.05 7.18
C LEU A 111 4.02 -1.95 8.28
N LYS A 112 4.90 -2.45 9.13
CA LYS A 112 4.55 -3.42 10.16
C LYS A 112 4.41 -2.77 11.53
N GLY A 113 3.24 -2.95 12.15
CA GLY A 113 2.97 -2.57 13.53
C GLY A 113 2.03 -3.59 14.17
N ASP A 114 2.08 -3.70 15.49
CA ASP A 114 1.16 -4.57 16.20
C ASP A 114 -0.25 -3.93 16.30
N PHE A 115 -1.22 -4.77 16.66
CA PHE A 115 -2.61 -4.34 16.77
C PHE A 115 -2.79 -3.15 17.72
N ASP A 116 -2.18 -3.21 18.90
CA ASP A 116 -2.37 -2.19 19.92
C ASP A 116 -1.83 -0.83 19.48
N LEU A 117 -0.67 -0.80 18.84
CA LEU A 117 -0.07 0.42 18.30
C LEU A 117 -0.98 1.05 17.24
N ILE A 118 -1.44 0.25 16.30
CA ILE A 118 -2.29 0.73 15.21
C ILE A 118 -3.65 1.17 15.73
N GLU A 119 -4.25 0.41 16.63
CA GLU A 119 -5.53 0.78 17.27
C GLU A 119 -5.41 2.12 17.98
N SER A 120 -4.34 2.33 18.75
CA SER A 120 -4.13 3.60 19.45
C SER A 120 -3.97 4.78 18.49
N ARG A 121 -3.31 4.58 17.35
CA ARG A 121 -3.17 5.62 16.32
C ARG A 121 -4.49 5.96 15.65
N LEU A 122 -5.31 4.97 15.37
CA LEU A 122 -6.65 5.17 14.79
C LEU A 122 -7.55 5.93 15.74
N LYS A 123 -7.51 5.61 17.04
CA LYS A 123 -8.29 6.32 18.07
C LYS A 123 -7.86 7.78 18.23
N ALA A 124 -6.57 8.07 18.07
CA ALA A 124 -6.03 9.42 18.16
C ALA A 124 -6.36 10.28 16.92
N ARG A 125 -6.75 9.67 15.79
CA ARG A 125 -7.12 10.38 14.58
C ARG A 125 -8.52 10.97 14.70
N GLN A 126 -8.61 12.30 14.70
CA GLN A 126 -9.90 12.99 14.65
C GLN A 126 -10.53 12.80 13.26
N GLY A 127 -11.83 12.47 13.25
CA GLY A 127 -12.61 12.35 12.02
C GLY A 127 -12.50 11.02 11.30
N HIS A 128 -11.69 10.08 11.78
CA HIS A 128 -11.63 8.73 11.27
C HIS A 128 -12.27 7.76 12.26
N PHE A 129 -13.51 7.36 11.96
CA PHE A 129 -14.17 6.29 12.69
C PHE A 129 -13.95 4.97 11.98
N MET A 130 -13.24 4.06 12.64
CA MET A 130 -13.14 2.69 12.20
C MET A 130 -13.81 1.81 13.26
N PRO A 131 -14.83 1.02 12.90
CA PRO A 131 -15.40 0.05 13.84
C PRO A 131 -14.32 -0.89 14.37
N PRO A 132 -14.30 -1.18 15.68
CA PRO A 132 -13.26 -2.04 16.28
C PRO A 132 -13.08 -3.40 15.59
N GLY A 133 -14.18 -3.99 15.12
CA GLY A 133 -14.14 -5.28 14.42
C GLY A 133 -13.45 -5.22 13.05
N LEU A 134 -13.42 -4.04 12.41
CA LEU A 134 -12.82 -3.91 11.08
C LEU A 134 -11.29 -4.04 11.13
N LEU A 135 -10.64 -3.42 12.10
CA LEU A 135 -9.18 -3.56 12.27
C LEU A 135 -8.81 -5.01 12.59
N ARG A 136 -9.59 -5.65 13.46
CA ARG A 136 -9.38 -7.08 13.79
C ARG A 136 -9.48 -7.94 12.53
N SER A 137 -10.48 -7.71 11.71
CA SER A 137 -10.67 -8.48 10.46
C SER A 137 -9.52 -8.25 9.47
N GLN A 138 -8.92 -7.06 9.44
CA GLN A 138 -7.75 -6.81 8.61
C GLN A 138 -6.52 -7.58 9.09
N PHE A 139 -6.27 -7.62 10.39
CA PHE A 139 -5.20 -8.45 10.94
C PHE A 139 -5.43 -9.93 10.69
N ASP A 140 -6.68 -10.39 10.79
CA ASP A 140 -7.02 -11.79 10.50
C ASP A 140 -6.81 -12.14 9.01
N ALA A 141 -7.06 -11.19 8.11
CA ALA A 141 -6.87 -11.37 6.68
C ALA A 141 -5.40 -11.21 6.25
N LEU A 142 -4.58 -10.54 7.07
CA LEU A 142 -3.20 -10.23 6.73
C LEU A 142 -2.36 -11.50 6.60
N GLU A 143 -1.88 -11.73 5.41
CA GLU A 143 -0.82 -12.69 5.12
C GLU A 143 0.49 -11.90 4.98
N GLU A 144 1.37 -11.95 5.98
CA GLU A 144 2.62 -11.19 5.91
C GLU A 144 3.45 -11.64 4.71
N PRO A 145 4.14 -10.70 4.02
CA PRO A 145 4.98 -11.06 2.89
C PRO A 145 6.04 -12.10 3.26
N GLY A 146 6.12 -13.14 2.45
CA GLY A 146 7.13 -14.19 2.60
C GLY A 146 8.48 -13.80 1.98
N ALA A 147 9.50 -14.60 2.27
CA ALA A 147 10.87 -14.34 1.80
C ALA A 147 10.97 -14.20 0.27
N GLY A 148 10.20 -14.97 -0.48
CA GLY A 148 10.19 -14.90 -1.94
C GLY A 148 9.61 -13.62 -2.52
N GLU A 149 8.86 -12.85 -1.74
CA GLU A 149 8.27 -11.59 -2.18
C GLU A 149 9.24 -10.41 -2.08
N ARG A 150 10.36 -10.57 -1.40
CA ARG A 150 11.42 -9.57 -1.28
C ARG A 150 10.91 -8.21 -0.76
N ALA A 151 9.91 -8.23 0.10
CA ALA A 151 9.36 -7.02 0.70
C ALA A 151 10.36 -6.38 1.67
N VAL A 152 10.42 -5.06 1.61
CA VAL A 152 11.11 -4.27 2.64
C VAL A 152 10.14 -4.13 3.81
N ILE A 153 10.52 -4.65 4.97
CA ILE A 153 9.70 -4.59 6.18
C ILE A 153 10.20 -3.44 7.05
N VAL A 154 9.30 -2.50 7.36
CA VAL A 154 9.62 -1.31 8.14
C VAL A 154 8.70 -1.24 9.36
N ALA A 155 9.29 -1.23 10.56
CA ALA A 155 8.54 -1.02 11.79
C ALA A 155 8.05 0.43 11.87
N ILE A 156 6.81 0.60 12.34
CA ILE A 156 6.15 1.92 12.38
C ILE A 156 6.11 2.53 13.79
N ASP A 157 7.06 2.17 14.62
CA ASP A 157 7.19 2.61 16.02
C ASP A 157 7.83 3.99 16.18
N THR A 158 7.87 4.78 15.13
CA THR A 158 8.53 6.09 15.10
C THR A 158 7.74 7.08 14.22
N THR A 159 8.34 8.23 13.91
CA THR A 159 7.68 9.27 13.09
C THR A 159 7.58 8.86 11.62
N PRO A 160 6.59 9.41 10.87
CA PRO A 160 6.48 9.13 9.44
C PRO A 160 7.75 9.43 8.64
N ASP A 161 8.46 10.51 8.96
CA ASP A 161 9.72 10.85 8.30
C ASP A 161 10.79 9.79 8.51
N GLU A 162 10.96 9.31 9.74
CA GLU A 162 11.91 8.24 10.05
C GLU A 162 11.51 6.92 9.40
N ILE A 163 10.20 6.62 9.33
CA ILE A 163 9.71 5.43 8.63
C ILE A 163 10.08 5.52 7.15
N ALA A 164 9.86 6.66 6.52
CA ALA A 164 10.22 6.87 5.13
C ALA A 164 11.74 6.77 4.92
N ASP A 165 12.56 7.29 5.83
CA ASP A 165 14.02 7.15 5.77
C ASP A 165 14.46 5.70 5.86
N ARG A 166 13.86 4.93 6.77
CA ARG A 166 14.13 3.49 6.91
C ARG A 166 13.77 2.74 5.62
N ALA A 167 12.61 3.08 5.02
CA ALA A 167 12.18 2.48 3.76
C ALA A 167 13.17 2.79 2.63
N MET A 168 13.55 4.05 2.47
CA MET A 168 14.50 4.47 1.45
C MET A 168 15.84 3.77 1.58
N LYS A 169 16.35 3.68 2.81
CA LYS A 169 17.62 3.01 3.09
C LYS A 169 17.59 1.53 2.72
N LYS A 170 16.47 0.85 2.98
CA LYS A 170 16.30 -0.57 2.67
C LYS A 170 16.02 -0.83 1.19
N LEU A 171 15.46 0.14 0.49
CA LEU A 171 15.24 0.04 -0.95
C LEU A 171 16.56 0.15 -1.74
N GLY A 172 17.56 0.74 -1.13
CA GLY A 172 18.88 0.93 -1.72
C GLY A 172 18.95 2.12 -2.63
#